data_9ac5ec385b87d5e3c4486ff8b9d240bc
#
_entry.id   9ac5ec385b87d5e3c4486ff8b9d240bc
#
_cell.length_a   1.000
_cell.length_b   1.000
_cell.length_c   1.000
_cell.angle_alpha   90.00
_cell.angle_beta   90.00
_cell.angle_gamma   90.00
#
_symmetry.space_group_name_H-M   'P 1'
#
loop_
_entity.id
_entity.type
_entity.pdbx_description
1 polymer ?
#
loop_
_entity_poly.entity_id
_entity_poly.type
_entity_poly.pdbx_seq_one_letter_code
_entity_poly.pdbx_strand_id
1 'polypeptide(L)'
;MDEISLRPFDRMDFDRLISWIDSPEASVQWAGGFFRFPLDAAQLEGYRGSGEGELSTRRIFTACDGRGDRVGHIELSDIDRHSARICRVLVDPARRGNGIGSGMVRQVLRLAFDELRLHRVELLVFDFNMPAIGCYEKVGFVREGHLRDARRVGDKYWSLEQMSILEAEWRARQETTSAATGDDR
;
A
#
# COMPACT_ATOMS: atom_id res chain seq x y z
N MET A 1 -18.38 -1.44 7.78
CA MET A 1 -16.92 -1.25 7.65
C MET A 1 -16.72 0.24 7.60
N ASP A 2 -15.94 0.81 8.52
CA ASP A 2 -15.69 2.25 8.51
C ASP A 2 -15.04 2.66 7.18
N GLU A 3 -15.53 3.74 6.61
CA GLU A 3 -15.02 4.27 5.34
C GLU A 3 -13.56 4.71 5.54
N ILE A 4 -12.65 4.17 4.73
CA ILE A 4 -11.24 4.57 4.77
C ILE A 4 -11.03 5.70 3.77
N SER A 5 -10.49 6.82 4.26
CA SER A 5 -10.04 7.94 3.45
C SER A 5 -8.51 8.03 3.42
N LEU A 6 -7.98 8.60 2.34
CA LEU A 6 -6.55 8.88 2.20
C LEU A 6 -6.33 10.38 2.16
N ARG A 7 -5.33 10.84 2.89
CA ARG A 7 -4.82 12.21 2.79
C ARG A 7 -3.30 12.20 2.61
N PRO A 8 -2.70 13.27 2.08
CA PRO A 8 -1.26 13.37 2.01
C PRO A 8 -0.59 13.09 3.36
N PHE A 9 0.52 12.34 3.31
CA PHE A 9 1.36 12.08 4.48
C PHE A 9 2.06 13.36 4.92
N ASP A 10 2.03 13.66 6.21
CA ASP A 10 2.56 14.91 6.77
C ASP A 10 3.39 14.64 8.03
N ARG A 11 4.12 15.67 8.47
CA ARG A 11 4.97 15.65 9.69
C ARG A 11 4.22 15.19 10.94
N MET A 12 2.94 15.57 11.07
CA MET A 12 2.12 15.14 12.21
C MET A 12 1.89 13.62 12.24
N ASP A 13 2.21 12.89 11.18
CA ASP A 13 2.07 11.43 11.11
C ASP A 13 3.33 10.68 11.55
N PHE A 14 4.46 11.36 11.67
CA PHE A 14 5.77 10.75 11.89
C PHE A 14 5.82 9.90 13.15
N ASP A 15 5.44 10.45 14.30
CA ASP A 15 5.50 9.74 15.58
C ASP A 15 4.65 8.47 15.55
N ARG A 16 3.47 8.55 14.89
CA ARG A 16 2.58 7.40 14.75
C ARG A 16 3.21 6.32 13.86
N LEU A 17 3.75 6.69 12.71
CA LEU A 17 4.39 5.74 11.81
C LEU A 17 5.64 5.11 12.44
N ILE A 18 6.46 5.91 13.13
CA ILE A 18 7.63 5.42 13.87
C ILE A 18 7.20 4.39 14.93
N SER A 19 6.12 4.68 15.68
CA SER A 19 5.64 3.78 16.73
C SER A 19 5.12 2.43 16.22
N TRP A 20 4.82 2.30 14.94
CA TRP A 20 4.35 1.05 14.33
C TRP A 20 5.49 0.15 13.84
N ILE A 21 6.72 0.67 13.78
CA ILE A 21 7.91 -0.06 13.31
C ILE A 21 8.83 -0.32 14.52
N ASP A 22 8.71 -1.49 15.10
CA ASP A 22 9.32 -1.85 16.38
C ASP A 22 10.60 -2.70 16.27
N SER A 23 10.98 -3.14 15.07
CA SER A 23 12.13 -4.01 14.85
C SER A 23 12.78 -3.81 13.48
N PRO A 24 14.07 -4.20 13.32
CA PRO A 24 14.73 -4.18 12.01
C PRO A 24 13.98 -5.03 10.97
N GLU A 25 13.47 -6.18 11.34
CA GLU A 25 12.72 -7.10 10.49
C GLU A 25 11.40 -6.46 10.05
N ALA A 26 10.66 -5.81 10.96
CA ALA A 26 9.44 -5.07 10.63
C ALA A 26 9.73 -3.92 9.67
N SER A 27 10.85 -3.20 9.86
CA SER A 27 11.29 -2.14 8.95
C SER A 27 11.54 -2.67 7.53
N VAL A 28 12.25 -3.81 7.41
CA VAL A 28 12.49 -4.44 6.11
C VAL A 28 11.19 -4.99 5.50
N GLN A 29 10.35 -5.64 6.29
CA GLN A 29 9.07 -6.17 5.81
C GLN A 29 8.15 -5.07 5.26
N TRP A 30 8.14 -3.91 5.89
CA TRP A 30 7.34 -2.76 5.44
C TRP A 30 7.97 -2.04 4.24
N ALA A 31 9.28 -1.77 4.29
CA ALA A 31 9.91 -0.83 3.38
C ALA A 31 11.01 -1.44 2.49
N GLY A 32 11.25 -2.76 2.56
CA GLY A 32 12.21 -3.45 1.70
C GLY A 32 13.66 -2.98 1.84
N GLY A 33 14.02 -2.32 2.95
CA GLY A 33 15.35 -1.74 3.15
C GLY A 33 15.50 -0.30 2.65
N PHE A 34 14.41 0.37 2.31
CA PHE A 34 14.43 1.80 1.95
C PHE A 34 14.81 2.69 3.13
N PHE A 35 14.40 2.32 4.35
CA PHE A 35 14.76 2.99 5.59
C PHE A 35 15.76 2.17 6.40
N ARG A 36 16.51 2.85 7.26
CA ARG A 36 17.33 2.23 8.29
C ARG A 36 16.53 2.12 9.59
N PHE A 37 16.76 1.06 10.34
CA PHE A 37 16.22 0.95 11.70
C PHE A 37 17.25 1.47 12.72
N PRO A 38 16.84 2.21 13.77
CA PRO A 38 15.47 2.67 14.01
C PRO A 38 15.01 3.73 13.01
N LEU A 39 13.71 3.72 12.69
CA LEU A 39 13.08 4.77 11.87
C LEU A 39 13.04 6.07 12.67
N ASP A 40 13.40 7.19 12.05
CA ASP A 40 13.45 8.51 12.69
C ASP A 40 12.79 9.60 11.82
N ALA A 41 12.56 10.76 12.46
CA ALA A 41 11.91 11.89 11.79
C ALA A 41 12.73 12.45 10.61
N ALA A 42 14.06 12.39 10.65
CA ALA A 42 14.90 12.89 9.56
C ALA A 42 14.76 12.04 8.31
N GLN A 43 14.67 10.71 8.45
CA GLN A 43 14.40 9.80 7.35
C GLN A 43 13.00 10.05 6.75
N LEU A 44 11.99 10.24 7.61
CA LEU A 44 10.62 10.52 7.17
C LEU A 44 10.47 11.90 6.51
N GLU A 45 11.24 12.91 6.93
CA GLU A 45 11.24 14.21 6.27
C GLU A 45 11.75 14.11 4.83
N GLY A 46 12.88 13.42 4.61
CA GLY A 46 13.39 13.16 3.27
C GLY A 46 12.42 12.35 2.41
N TYR A 47 11.76 11.37 3.01
CA TYR A 47 10.74 10.54 2.36
C TYR A 47 9.51 11.36 1.95
N ARG A 48 8.96 12.16 2.88
CA ARG A 48 7.82 13.05 2.62
C ARG A 48 8.14 14.00 1.46
N GLY A 49 9.29 14.67 1.52
CA GLY A 49 9.73 15.61 0.48
C GLY A 49 9.88 14.96 -0.90
N SER A 50 10.20 13.67 -0.97
CA SER A 50 10.28 12.94 -2.25
C SER A 50 8.93 12.75 -2.94
N GLY A 51 7.82 12.92 -2.23
CA GLY A 51 6.45 12.85 -2.77
C GLY A 51 5.89 14.20 -3.21
N GLU A 52 6.64 15.28 -3.03
CA GLU A 52 6.20 16.64 -3.35
C GLU A 52 6.60 17.09 -4.77
N GLY A 53 5.84 18.05 -5.29
CA GLY A 53 6.08 18.66 -6.61
C GLY A 53 5.34 17.97 -7.75
N GLU A 54 5.10 18.73 -8.83
CA GLU A 54 4.31 18.28 -9.99
C GLU A 54 4.96 17.13 -10.77
N LEU A 55 6.29 17.04 -10.74
CA LEU A 55 7.05 15.98 -11.42
C LEU A 55 7.31 14.77 -10.55
N SER A 56 6.79 14.74 -9.32
CA SER A 56 6.98 13.59 -8.45
C SER A 56 6.27 12.34 -9.01
N THR A 57 7.04 11.26 -9.16
CA THR A 57 6.53 9.94 -9.53
C THR A 57 5.99 9.18 -8.34
N ARG A 58 5.68 9.88 -7.24
CA ARG A 58 5.31 9.28 -5.96
C ARG A 58 4.16 10.04 -5.31
N ARG A 59 3.24 9.30 -4.69
CA ARG A 59 2.16 9.82 -3.85
C ARG A 59 2.15 9.05 -2.54
N ILE A 60 2.28 9.75 -1.43
CA ILE A 60 2.43 9.18 -0.09
C ILE A 60 1.21 9.57 0.73
N PHE A 61 0.57 8.60 1.38
CA PHE A 61 -0.69 8.81 2.07
C PHE A 61 -0.70 8.26 3.50
N THR A 62 -1.39 8.98 4.36
CA THR A 62 -1.92 8.48 5.62
C THR A 62 -3.37 8.08 5.42
N ALA A 63 -3.72 6.88 5.85
CA ALA A 63 -5.10 6.40 5.89
C ALA A 63 -5.77 6.80 7.19
N CYS A 64 -6.99 7.32 7.10
CA CYS A 64 -7.84 7.67 8.23
C CYS A 64 -9.15 6.89 8.17
N ASP A 65 -9.68 6.53 9.35
CA ASP A 65 -11.03 5.95 9.47
C ASP A 65 -12.12 7.05 9.49
N GLY A 66 -13.39 6.64 9.56
CA GLY A 66 -14.53 7.56 9.59
C GLY A 66 -14.56 8.53 10.77
N ARG A 67 -13.72 8.34 11.80
CA ARG A 67 -13.54 9.25 12.93
C ARG A 67 -12.37 10.21 12.73
N GLY A 68 -11.60 10.03 11.65
CA GLY A 68 -10.38 10.79 11.39
C GLY A 68 -9.13 10.23 12.09
N ASP A 69 -9.23 9.07 12.76
CA ASP A 69 -8.08 8.43 13.37
C ASP A 69 -7.14 7.88 12.30
N ARG A 70 -5.84 8.06 12.50
CA ARG A 70 -4.79 7.51 11.63
C ARG A 70 -4.69 6.01 11.84
N VAL A 71 -5.00 5.24 10.80
CA VAL A 71 -5.11 3.78 10.86
C VAL A 71 -4.17 3.05 9.92
N GLY A 72 -3.44 3.78 9.07
CA GLY A 72 -2.50 3.16 8.15
C GLY A 72 -1.68 4.15 7.33
N HIS A 73 -0.75 3.58 6.56
CA HIS A 73 0.13 4.26 5.65
C HIS A 73 0.21 3.48 4.34
N ILE A 74 0.25 4.17 3.21
CA ILE A 74 0.35 3.56 1.88
C ILE A 74 1.01 4.54 0.90
N GLU A 75 1.74 4.01 -0.06
CA GLU A 75 2.37 4.77 -1.12
C GLU A 75 2.05 4.20 -2.49
N LEU A 76 1.84 5.08 -3.46
CA LEU A 76 1.88 4.80 -4.88
C LEU A 76 3.16 5.41 -5.44
N SER A 77 4.08 4.62 -5.97
CA SER A 77 5.39 5.03 -6.49
C SER A 77 5.63 4.56 -7.91
N ASP A 78 6.76 4.97 -8.47
CA ASP A 78 7.16 4.63 -9.83
C ASP A 78 6.05 4.94 -10.86
N ILE A 79 5.33 6.06 -10.61
CA ILE A 79 4.23 6.50 -11.47
C ILE A 79 4.81 6.96 -12.79
N ASP A 80 4.44 6.29 -13.85
CA ASP A 80 4.74 6.66 -15.24
C ASP A 80 3.45 6.89 -16.05
N ARG A 81 3.53 6.83 -17.39
CA ARG A 81 2.36 7.03 -18.26
C ARG A 81 1.41 5.83 -18.30
N HIS A 82 1.84 4.66 -17.83
CA HIS A 82 1.13 3.40 -18.01
C HIS A 82 0.92 2.64 -16.71
N SER A 83 1.83 2.80 -15.75
CA SER A 83 1.89 1.97 -14.56
C SER A 83 2.31 2.72 -13.31
N ALA A 84 2.07 2.07 -12.18
CA ALA A 84 2.58 2.48 -10.88
C ALA A 84 2.75 1.26 -9.97
N ARG A 85 3.46 1.45 -8.86
CA ARG A 85 3.68 0.41 -7.86
C ARG A 85 3.12 0.84 -6.49
N ILE A 86 2.29 0.00 -5.88
CA ILE A 86 1.93 0.15 -4.48
C ILE A 86 3.10 -0.32 -3.61
N CYS A 87 3.51 0.55 -2.71
CA CYS A 87 4.61 0.31 -1.78
C CYS A 87 4.22 0.67 -0.35
N ARG A 88 5.00 0.17 0.61
CA ARG A 88 4.97 0.59 2.03
C ARG A 88 3.57 0.60 2.64
N VAL A 89 2.80 -0.44 2.36
CA VAL A 89 1.47 -0.63 2.96
C VAL A 89 1.65 -1.07 4.41
N LEU A 90 1.13 -0.28 5.33
CA LEU A 90 1.15 -0.57 6.76
C LEU A 90 -0.20 -0.23 7.38
N VAL A 91 -0.75 -1.16 8.13
CA VAL A 91 -1.95 -0.94 8.96
C VAL A 91 -1.50 -0.87 10.41
N ASP A 92 -2.08 0.04 11.18
CA ASP A 92 -1.90 0.11 12.64
C ASP A 92 -1.95 -1.31 13.23
N PRO A 93 -0.87 -1.78 13.87
CA PRO A 93 -0.80 -3.14 14.40
C PRO A 93 -2.00 -3.52 15.27
N ALA A 94 -2.54 -2.57 16.05
CA ALA A 94 -3.70 -2.78 16.92
C ALA A 94 -5.03 -2.92 16.17
N ARG A 95 -5.06 -2.56 14.88
CA ARG A 95 -6.29 -2.53 14.06
C ARG A 95 -6.26 -3.49 12.87
N ARG A 96 -5.28 -4.38 12.80
CA ARG A 96 -5.19 -5.41 11.75
C ARG A 96 -6.41 -6.34 11.77
N GLY A 97 -6.69 -6.99 10.65
CA GLY A 97 -7.80 -7.94 10.53
C GLY A 97 -9.18 -7.30 10.27
N ASN A 98 -9.31 -5.98 10.30
CA ASN A 98 -10.57 -5.24 10.16
C ASN A 98 -10.82 -4.67 8.75
N GLY A 99 -10.16 -5.19 7.72
CA GLY A 99 -10.36 -4.77 6.33
C GLY A 99 -9.73 -3.43 5.93
N ILE A 100 -9.02 -2.75 6.85
CA ILE A 100 -8.37 -1.44 6.61
C ILE A 100 -7.41 -1.52 5.43
N GLY A 101 -6.55 -2.54 5.37
CA GLY A 101 -5.60 -2.72 4.26
C GLY A 101 -6.29 -2.78 2.91
N SER A 102 -7.37 -3.57 2.80
CA SER A 102 -8.16 -3.65 1.56
C SER A 102 -8.84 -2.32 1.23
N GLY A 103 -9.30 -1.56 2.23
CA GLY A 103 -9.84 -0.22 2.06
C GLY A 103 -8.82 0.75 1.48
N MET A 104 -7.61 0.78 2.07
CA MET A 104 -6.50 1.62 1.60
C MET A 104 -6.12 1.31 0.16
N VAL A 105 -5.94 0.03 -0.16
CA VAL A 105 -5.57 -0.40 -1.50
C VAL A 105 -6.64 0.00 -2.53
N ARG A 106 -7.92 -0.17 -2.22
CA ARG A 106 -9.01 0.28 -3.12
C ARG A 106 -8.99 1.77 -3.37
N GLN A 107 -8.70 2.60 -2.36
CA GLN A 107 -8.60 4.04 -2.55
C GLN A 107 -7.42 4.41 -3.48
N VAL A 108 -6.27 3.76 -3.32
CA VAL A 108 -5.12 3.97 -4.22
C VAL A 108 -5.41 3.50 -5.63
N LEU A 109 -6.15 2.39 -5.81
CA LEU A 109 -6.54 1.92 -7.14
C LEU A 109 -7.53 2.87 -7.83
N ARG A 110 -8.45 3.52 -7.09
CA ARG A 110 -9.29 4.59 -7.63
C ARG A 110 -8.45 5.76 -8.13
N LEU A 111 -7.50 6.24 -7.33
CA LEU A 111 -6.56 7.26 -7.76
C LEU A 111 -5.82 6.83 -9.04
N ALA A 112 -5.27 5.60 -9.07
CA ALA A 112 -4.47 5.11 -10.19
C ALA A 112 -5.29 4.99 -11.48
N PHE A 113 -6.47 4.36 -11.42
CA PHE A 113 -7.26 4.05 -12.61
C PHE A 113 -8.26 5.14 -13.00
N ASP A 114 -8.86 5.85 -12.02
CA ASP A 114 -9.91 6.83 -12.31
C ASP A 114 -9.35 8.23 -12.54
N GLU A 115 -8.31 8.63 -11.80
CA GLU A 115 -7.72 9.96 -11.88
C GLU A 115 -6.47 9.99 -12.76
N LEU A 116 -5.49 9.09 -12.49
CA LEU A 116 -4.23 9.04 -13.22
C LEU A 116 -4.32 8.29 -14.56
N ARG A 117 -5.41 7.56 -14.79
CA ARG A 117 -5.68 6.81 -16.03
C ARG A 117 -4.60 5.79 -16.37
N LEU A 118 -4.03 5.16 -15.36
CA LEU A 118 -3.03 4.12 -15.55
C LEU A 118 -3.67 2.84 -16.09
N HIS A 119 -2.87 2.02 -16.75
CA HIS A 119 -3.28 0.72 -17.27
C HIS A 119 -3.02 -0.41 -16.26
N ARG A 120 -1.98 -0.27 -15.43
CA ARG A 120 -1.47 -1.34 -14.56
C ARG A 120 -1.01 -0.80 -13.21
N VAL A 121 -1.34 -1.52 -12.14
CA VAL A 121 -0.77 -1.30 -10.81
C VAL A 121 -0.16 -2.62 -10.33
N GLU A 122 1.09 -2.57 -9.87
CA GLU A 122 1.80 -3.72 -9.34
C GLU A 122 2.22 -3.54 -7.90
N LEU A 123 2.65 -4.61 -7.26
CA LEU A 123 3.27 -4.61 -5.95
C LEU A 123 4.22 -5.81 -5.77
N LEU A 124 5.10 -5.69 -4.78
CA LEU A 124 5.92 -6.79 -4.28
C LEU A 124 5.58 -7.02 -2.81
N VAL A 125 5.40 -8.26 -2.42
CA VAL A 125 5.09 -8.67 -1.05
C VAL A 125 5.93 -9.88 -0.67
N PHE A 126 6.45 -9.92 0.57
CA PHE A 126 7.17 -11.11 1.02
C PHE A 126 6.28 -12.35 1.02
N ASP A 127 6.79 -13.47 0.54
CA ASP A 127 6.06 -14.71 0.32
C ASP A 127 5.45 -15.30 1.60
N PHE A 128 6.05 -15.03 2.75
CA PHE A 128 5.54 -15.42 4.07
C PHE A 128 4.44 -14.49 4.61
N ASN A 129 4.21 -13.32 4.01
CA ASN A 129 3.20 -12.36 4.46
C ASN A 129 1.80 -12.71 3.91
N MET A 130 1.32 -13.91 4.28
CA MET A 130 0.04 -14.44 3.83
C MET A 130 -1.15 -13.50 4.07
N PRO A 131 -1.24 -12.76 5.22
CA PRO A 131 -2.31 -11.80 5.43
C PRO A 131 -2.35 -10.67 4.39
N ALA A 132 -1.18 -10.15 3.97
CA ALA A 132 -1.10 -9.12 2.95
C ALA A 132 -1.43 -9.69 1.57
N ILE A 133 -0.89 -10.86 1.23
CA ILE A 133 -1.19 -11.55 -0.04
C ILE A 133 -2.70 -11.77 -0.18
N GLY A 134 -3.34 -12.37 0.83
CA GLY A 134 -4.80 -12.58 0.82
C GLY A 134 -5.60 -11.26 0.75
N CYS A 135 -5.08 -10.17 1.33
CA CYS A 135 -5.66 -8.84 1.19
C CYS A 135 -5.62 -8.37 -0.27
N TYR A 136 -4.49 -8.50 -0.96
CA TYR A 136 -4.33 -8.09 -2.36
C TYR A 136 -5.16 -8.97 -3.31
N GLU A 137 -5.16 -10.29 -3.13
CA GLU A 137 -6.01 -11.22 -3.91
C GLU A 137 -7.49 -10.88 -3.77
N LYS A 138 -7.96 -10.57 -2.56
CA LYS A 138 -9.35 -10.14 -2.31
C LYS A 138 -9.71 -8.84 -3.03
N VAL A 139 -8.76 -7.93 -3.21
CA VAL A 139 -8.96 -6.68 -3.97
C VAL A 139 -8.95 -6.94 -5.48
N GLY A 140 -8.26 -7.98 -5.93
CA GLY A 140 -8.22 -8.40 -7.32
C GLY A 140 -6.85 -8.52 -7.95
N PHE A 141 -5.79 -8.37 -7.15
CA PHE A 141 -4.44 -8.60 -7.65
C PHE A 141 -4.23 -10.07 -8.01
N VAL A 142 -3.53 -10.29 -9.10
CA VAL A 142 -3.12 -11.62 -9.61
C VAL A 142 -1.63 -11.79 -9.36
N ARG A 143 -1.22 -12.98 -8.91
CA ARG A 143 0.20 -13.33 -8.79
C ARG A 143 0.80 -13.55 -10.18
N GLU A 144 1.96 -12.97 -10.44
CA GLU A 144 2.65 -13.06 -11.72
C GLU A 144 4.01 -13.76 -11.63
N GLY A 145 4.63 -13.74 -10.45
CA GLY A 145 5.93 -14.35 -10.29
C GLY A 145 6.40 -14.45 -8.86
N HIS A 146 7.30 -15.41 -8.63
CA HIS A 146 8.00 -15.62 -7.36
C HIS A 146 9.49 -15.28 -7.52
N LEU A 147 9.94 -14.28 -6.78
CA LEU A 147 11.32 -13.80 -6.79
C LEU A 147 12.08 -14.43 -5.63
N ARG A 148 12.81 -15.51 -5.92
CA ARG A 148 13.56 -16.25 -4.91
C ARG A 148 14.71 -15.42 -4.36
N ASP A 149 14.92 -15.44 -3.03
CA ASP A 149 16.07 -14.83 -2.35
C ASP A 149 16.30 -13.35 -2.73
N ALA A 150 15.21 -12.62 -2.93
CA ALA A 150 15.22 -11.26 -3.48
C ALA A 150 15.72 -10.21 -2.49
N ARG A 151 15.74 -10.49 -1.18
CA ARG A 151 16.21 -9.56 -0.15
C ARG A 151 17.04 -10.28 0.90
N ARG A 152 18.23 -9.74 1.17
CA ARG A 152 19.05 -10.18 2.30
C ARG A 152 18.60 -9.46 3.59
N VAL A 153 18.36 -10.24 4.65
CA VAL A 153 17.95 -9.75 5.98
C VAL A 153 18.82 -10.46 7.03
N GLY A 154 19.82 -9.77 7.54
CA GLY A 154 20.87 -10.39 8.33
C GLY A 154 21.61 -11.48 7.56
N ASP A 155 21.56 -12.71 8.06
CA ASP A 155 22.17 -13.89 7.42
C ASP A 155 21.16 -14.73 6.61
N LYS A 156 19.92 -14.24 6.44
CA LYS A 156 18.84 -14.92 5.71
C LYS A 156 18.54 -14.17 4.41
N TYR A 157 17.89 -14.89 3.50
CA TYR A 157 17.31 -14.32 2.29
C TYR A 157 15.79 -14.52 2.33
N TRP A 158 15.06 -13.48 1.91
CA TRP A 158 13.61 -13.50 1.81
C TRP A 158 13.18 -13.39 0.37
N SER A 159 12.19 -14.20 0.00
CA SER A 159 11.59 -14.21 -1.32
C SER A 159 10.38 -13.29 -1.39
N LEU A 160 10.01 -12.87 -2.60
CA LEU A 160 8.89 -11.96 -2.85
C LEU A 160 7.93 -12.58 -3.86
N GLU A 161 6.65 -12.35 -3.66
CA GLU A 161 5.63 -12.51 -4.69
C GLU A 161 5.45 -11.19 -5.43
N GLN A 162 5.47 -11.23 -6.75
CA GLN A 162 5.08 -10.14 -7.61
C GLN A 162 3.60 -10.28 -7.97
N MET A 163 2.83 -9.24 -7.74
CA MET A 163 1.39 -9.22 -8.02
C MET A 163 1.02 -7.96 -8.77
N SER A 164 -0.02 -8.03 -9.60
CA SER A 164 -0.55 -6.88 -10.32
C SER A 164 -2.06 -6.93 -10.49
N ILE A 165 -2.63 -5.79 -10.86
CA ILE A 165 -4.00 -5.66 -11.33
C ILE A 165 -4.04 -4.72 -12.53
N LEU A 166 -4.82 -5.09 -13.56
CA LEU A 166 -5.04 -4.28 -14.74
C LEU A 166 -6.32 -3.44 -14.63
N GLU A 167 -6.38 -2.32 -15.33
CA GLU A 167 -7.55 -1.45 -15.35
C GLU A 167 -8.83 -2.21 -15.69
N ALA A 168 -8.80 -3.05 -16.71
CA ALA A 168 -9.97 -3.83 -17.14
C ALA A 168 -10.48 -4.79 -16.04
N GLU A 169 -9.59 -5.41 -15.29
CA GLU A 169 -9.94 -6.29 -14.17
C GLU A 169 -10.56 -5.50 -13.02
N TRP A 170 -10.02 -4.31 -12.74
CA TRP A 170 -10.58 -3.39 -11.75
C TRP A 170 -12.00 -2.97 -12.13
N ARG A 171 -12.22 -2.54 -13.37
CA ARG A 171 -13.53 -2.10 -13.87
C ARG A 171 -14.58 -3.20 -13.79
N ALA A 172 -14.27 -4.41 -14.25
CA ALA A 172 -15.18 -5.56 -14.19
C ALA A 172 -15.63 -5.87 -12.76
N ARG A 173 -14.74 -5.73 -11.76
CA ARG A 173 -15.08 -5.92 -10.34
C ARG A 173 -15.99 -4.83 -9.79
N GLN A 174 -15.85 -3.57 -10.23
CA GLN A 174 -16.72 -2.48 -9.80
C GLN A 174 -18.14 -2.69 -10.31
N GLU A 175 -18.31 -3.11 -11.56
CA GLU A 175 -19.62 -3.42 -12.16
C GLU A 175 -20.32 -4.55 -11.40
N THR A 176 -19.61 -5.63 -11.08
CA THR A 176 -20.17 -6.76 -10.32
C THR A 176 -20.62 -6.34 -8.92
N THR A 177 -19.86 -5.45 -8.26
CA THR A 177 -20.21 -4.95 -6.92
C THR A 177 -21.42 -4.02 -6.96
N SER A 178 -21.55 -3.20 -8.00
CA SER A 178 -22.68 -2.28 -8.19
C SER A 178 -23.98 -3.04 -8.51
N ALA A 179 -23.89 -4.09 -9.33
CA ALA A 179 -25.05 -4.95 -9.68
C ALA A 179 -25.60 -5.70 -8.45
N ALA A 180 -24.71 -6.18 -7.57
CA ALA A 180 -25.11 -6.89 -6.35
C ALA A 180 -25.79 -5.99 -5.30
N THR A 181 -25.59 -4.66 -5.35
CA THR A 181 -26.20 -3.70 -4.41
C THR A 181 -27.48 -3.08 -4.95
N GLY A 182 -27.81 -3.28 -6.23
CA GLY A 182 -28.97 -2.69 -6.92
C GLY A 182 -30.24 -3.56 -6.95
N ASP A 183 -30.16 -4.82 -6.49
CA ASP A 183 -31.29 -5.78 -6.59
C ASP A 183 -32.16 -5.85 -5.30
N ASP A 184 -31.99 -4.91 -4.38
CA ASP A 184 -32.72 -4.87 -3.10
C ASP A 184 -33.62 -3.62 -3.01
N ARG A 185 -34.42 -3.38 -4.09
CA ARG A 185 -35.53 -2.39 -4.07
C ARG A 185 -36.83 -2.93 -4.62
#